data_db7b3f1addac88c0b56b9905cd4cf740
#
_entry.id   db7b3f1addac88c0b56b9905cd4cf740
#
_cell.length_a   1.000
_cell.length_b   1.000
_cell.length_c   1.000
_cell.angle_alpha   90.00
_cell.angle_beta   90.00
_cell.angle_gamma   90.00
#
_symmetry.space_group_name_H-M   'P 1'
#
loop_
_entity.id
_entity.type
_entity.pdbx_description
1 polymer ?
#
loop_
_entity_poly.entity_id
_entity_poly.type
_entity_poly.pdbx_seq_one_letter_code
_entity_poly.pdbx_strand_id
1 'polypeptide(L)'
;MKEQFSKLFGLADRNNGDEIKQIPVNEIVSSPYQPRTIFDDEKIDELLQTIKTHGVIQPIVVRVRNGSYEIIAGERRWRAVRKLGLDHIPAIVREFNDSQAASIALIENLQREGLTSIEEAVAYQKLIDLHQLTQESLAQRLGKSQSTIANKIRLLQLPEGIKAALMERKISERHARALLSLDTEELQMKLLAEIIEKELNVKQTEARVAFYKESSKIKKSKRISFTKDVRLALNTIRQSIDMVSGSGLDIKTKEEDHEDHYEIVIHIPKRK
;
A
#
# COMPACT_ATOMS: atom_id res chain seq x y z
N MET A 1 0.44 18.37 -19.49
CA MET A 1 0.54 17.64 -18.19
C MET A 1 1.70 18.11 -17.31
N LYS A 2 2.95 18.23 -17.79
CA LYS A 2 4.08 18.70 -16.96
C LYS A 2 3.85 20.09 -16.32
N GLU A 3 3.26 21.03 -17.01
CA GLU A 3 2.94 22.38 -16.49
C GLU A 3 1.86 22.36 -15.40
N GLN A 4 0.88 21.46 -15.48
CA GLN A 4 -0.18 21.36 -14.45
C GLN A 4 0.38 20.83 -13.13
N PHE A 5 1.31 19.86 -13.17
CA PHE A 5 1.98 19.34 -11.98
C PHE A 5 2.89 20.39 -11.33
N SER A 6 3.61 21.15 -12.14
CA SER A 6 4.46 22.24 -11.67
C SER A 6 3.64 23.28 -10.89
N LYS A 7 2.45 23.65 -11.41
CA LYS A 7 1.52 24.58 -10.75
C LYS A 7 0.95 24.03 -9.44
N LEU A 8 0.64 22.73 -9.40
CA LEU A 8 -0.04 22.10 -8.26
C LEU A 8 0.80 21.95 -6.98
N PHE A 9 2.12 21.91 -7.12
CA PHE A 9 3.04 21.80 -5.96
C PHE A 9 3.78 23.12 -5.67
N GLY A 10 3.26 24.24 -6.17
CA GLY A 10 3.93 25.56 -6.00
C GLY A 10 5.24 25.69 -6.78
N LEU A 11 5.46 24.79 -7.75
CA LEU A 11 6.65 24.77 -8.60
C LEU A 11 6.52 25.71 -9.81
N ALA A 12 5.33 26.28 -10.00
CA ALA A 12 4.96 27.09 -11.17
C ALA A 12 4.85 28.60 -10.87
N ASP A 13 4.97 29.03 -9.62
CA ASP A 13 4.90 30.46 -9.30
C ASP A 13 6.28 31.08 -9.20
N ARG A 14 6.72 31.59 -10.31
CA ARG A 14 7.19 32.95 -10.57
C ARG A 14 7.56 33.03 -12.04
N ASN A 15 6.76 33.74 -12.80
CA ASN A 15 7.12 34.35 -14.10
C ASN A 15 8.22 35.43 -13.90
N ASN A 16 9.35 35.07 -13.31
CA ASN A 16 10.61 35.72 -13.58
C ASN A 16 11.22 34.91 -14.72
N GLY A 17 11.38 35.53 -15.88
CA GLY A 17 11.83 34.90 -17.12
C GLY A 17 12.96 33.90 -16.84
N ASP A 18 12.68 32.61 -17.11
CA ASP A 18 13.64 31.54 -16.96
C ASP A 18 14.87 31.83 -17.80
N GLU A 19 15.86 32.49 -17.23
CA GLU A 19 17.11 32.82 -17.93
C GLU A 19 17.91 31.54 -18.12
N ILE A 20 18.16 31.19 -19.40
CA ILE A 20 19.01 30.04 -19.71
C ILE A 20 20.46 30.48 -19.58
N LYS A 21 21.18 29.84 -18.66
CA LYS A 21 22.60 30.06 -18.38
C LYS A 21 23.43 28.91 -18.89
N GLN A 22 24.61 29.20 -19.42
CA GLN A 22 25.62 28.20 -19.74
C GLN A 22 26.41 27.89 -18.47
N ILE A 23 26.22 26.68 -17.90
CA ILE A 23 26.83 26.27 -16.63
C ILE A 23 27.98 25.29 -16.96
N PRO A 24 29.16 25.45 -16.34
CA PRO A 24 30.24 24.50 -16.47
C PRO A 24 29.79 23.09 -15.96
N VAL A 25 30.01 22.07 -16.77
CA VAL A 25 29.57 20.68 -16.49
C VAL A 25 30.20 20.11 -15.21
N ASN A 26 31.41 20.55 -14.87
CA ASN A 26 32.15 20.15 -13.68
C ASN A 26 31.61 20.77 -12.38
N GLU A 27 30.83 21.85 -12.44
CA GLU A 27 30.19 22.47 -11.27
C GLU A 27 28.83 21.85 -10.96
N ILE A 28 28.36 20.91 -11.79
CA ILE A 28 27.07 20.28 -11.67
C ILE A 28 27.21 18.91 -10.97
N VAL A 29 26.40 18.70 -9.94
CA VAL A 29 26.33 17.45 -9.18
C VAL A 29 24.97 16.78 -9.36
N SER A 30 24.97 15.45 -9.31
CA SER A 30 23.76 14.64 -9.36
C SER A 30 22.94 14.83 -8.09
N SER A 31 21.61 14.81 -8.20
CA SER A 31 20.74 14.93 -7.02
C SER A 31 20.78 13.67 -6.16
N PRO A 32 20.88 13.81 -4.83
CA PRO A 32 20.76 12.67 -3.91
C PRO A 32 19.36 12.04 -3.92
N TYR A 33 18.37 12.74 -4.46
CA TYR A 33 16.98 12.27 -4.58
C TYR A 33 16.71 11.48 -5.87
N GLN A 34 17.74 11.28 -6.73
CA GLN A 34 17.58 10.51 -7.98
C GLN A 34 17.44 9.02 -7.67
N PRO A 35 16.27 8.41 -7.92
CA PRO A 35 16.04 6.99 -7.66
C PRO A 35 16.72 6.07 -8.68
N ARG A 36 17.24 6.65 -9.78
CA ARG A 36 17.80 5.88 -10.89
C ARG A 36 19.29 5.63 -10.69
N THR A 37 19.65 4.43 -10.25
CA THR A 37 21.03 3.95 -10.17
C THR A 37 21.49 3.24 -11.44
N ILE A 38 20.57 2.64 -12.19
CA ILE A 38 20.89 1.89 -13.43
C ILE A 38 20.39 2.72 -14.62
N PHE A 39 21.33 3.18 -15.43
CA PHE A 39 21.06 3.86 -16.70
C PHE A 39 21.33 2.85 -17.83
N ASP A 40 20.43 2.82 -18.78
CA ASP A 40 20.55 2.07 -20.01
C ASP A 40 21.53 2.83 -20.92
N ASP A 41 22.74 2.31 -21.05
CA ASP A 41 23.82 2.96 -21.80
C ASP A 41 23.46 3.12 -23.28
N GLU A 42 22.71 2.18 -23.88
CA GLU A 42 22.26 2.29 -25.27
C GLU A 42 21.39 3.53 -25.49
N LYS A 43 20.46 3.80 -24.57
CA LYS A 43 19.59 5.00 -24.65
C LYS A 43 20.30 6.31 -24.34
N ILE A 44 21.46 6.25 -23.66
CA ILE A 44 22.33 7.41 -23.49
C ILE A 44 23.08 7.65 -24.80
N ASP A 45 23.53 6.61 -25.49
CA ASP A 45 24.28 6.74 -26.74
C ASP A 45 23.41 7.29 -27.89
N GLU A 46 22.11 6.93 -27.98
CA GLU A 46 21.15 7.58 -28.89
C GLU A 46 21.03 9.08 -28.60
N LEU A 47 20.90 9.45 -27.33
CA LEU A 47 20.81 10.85 -26.90
C LEU A 47 22.11 11.60 -27.20
N LEU A 48 23.24 10.95 -27.08
CA LEU A 48 24.58 11.46 -27.36
C LEU A 48 24.70 11.87 -28.84
N GLN A 49 24.25 11.03 -29.77
CA GLN A 49 24.22 11.35 -31.20
C GLN A 49 23.35 12.56 -31.49
N THR A 50 22.16 12.62 -30.87
CA THR A 50 21.26 13.76 -31.01
C THR A 50 21.88 15.05 -30.51
N ILE A 51 22.54 15.04 -29.35
CA ILE A 51 23.21 16.21 -28.77
C ILE A 51 24.42 16.63 -29.62
N LYS A 52 25.14 15.68 -30.19
CA LYS A 52 26.29 15.98 -31.08
C LYS A 52 25.84 16.70 -32.34
N THR A 53 24.66 16.38 -32.87
CA THR A 53 24.14 16.95 -34.13
C THR A 53 23.42 18.26 -33.92
N HIS A 54 22.60 18.37 -32.89
CA HIS A 54 21.68 19.49 -32.69
C HIS A 54 21.96 20.32 -31.42
N GLY A 55 22.97 19.93 -30.62
CA GLY A 55 23.19 20.55 -29.33
C GLY A 55 22.13 20.12 -28.29
N VAL A 56 22.17 20.71 -27.11
CA VAL A 56 21.17 20.51 -26.06
C VAL A 56 20.00 21.46 -26.30
N ILE A 57 18.98 21.00 -27.04
CA ILE A 57 17.80 21.79 -27.41
C ILE A 57 16.99 22.20 -26.16
N GLN A 58 16.82 21.28 -25.22
CA GLN A 58 16.07 21.53 -24.01
C GLN A 58 17.03 21.66 -22.80
N PRO A 59 17.08 22.83 -22.14
CA PRO A 59 17.97 23.05 -21.00
C PRO A 59 17.66 22.07 -19.85
N ILE A 60 18.66 21.79 -19.04
CA ILE A 60 18.47 21.10 -17.75
C ILE A 60 17.94 22.08 -16.72
N VAL A 61 17.37 21.57 -15.62
CA VAL A 61 16.96 22.40 -14.49
C VAL A 61 17.86 22.06 -13.31
N VAL A 62 18.46 23.08 -12.72
CA VAL A 62 19.36 22.96 -11.56
C VAL A 62 18.95 23.92 -10.45
N ARG A 63 19.38 23.60 -9.22
CA ARG A 63 19.34 24.53 -8.08
C ARG A 63 20.73 24.79 -7.55
N VAL A 64 20.91 25.90 -6.88
CA VAL A 64 22.16 26.17 -6.15
C VAL A 64 22.06 25.55 -4.76
N ARG A 65 23.05 24.73 -4.40
CA ARG A 65 23.16 24.13 -3.08
C ARG A 65 24.64 24.03 -2.67
N ASN A 66 24.98 24.57 -1.52
CA ASN A 66 26.36 24.54 -0.98
C ASN A 66 27.42 25.00 -2.00
N GLY A 67 27.12 26.01 -2.82
CA GLY A 67 28.05 26.53 -3.81
C GLY A 67 28.19 25.72 -5.10
N SER A 68 27.41 24.64 -5.26
CA SER A 68 27.37 23.81 -6.47
C SER A 68 25.97 23.80 -7.10
N TYR A 69 25.87 23.42 -8.37
CA TYR A 69 24.60 23.25 -9.06
C TYR A 69 24.13 21.80 -8.94
N GLU A 70 23.03 21.59 -8.24
CA GLU A 70 22.40 20.25 -8.09
C GLU A 70 21.32 20.06 -9.16
N ILE A 71 21.36 18.95 -9.90
CA ILE A 71 20.39 18.64 -10.95
C ILE A 71 19.03 18.33 -10.34
N ILE A 72 18.01 19.02 -10.80
CA ILE A 72 16.60 18.74 -10.48
C ILE A 72 15.93 17.92 -11.58
N ALA A 73 16.21 18.28 -12.85
CA ALA A 73 15.69 17.54 -14.01
C ALA A 73 16.67 17.59 -15.17
N GLY A 74 16.79 16.48 -15.91
CA GLY A 74 17.64 16.38 -17.09
C GLY A 74 18.96 15.63 -16.88
N GLU A 75 19.07 14.76 -15.87
CA GLU A 75 20.26 13.93 -15.57
C GLU A 75 20.83 13.22 -16.80
N ARG A 76 19.98 12.63 -17.67
CA ARG A 76 20.45 11.96 -18.90
C ARG A 76 21.14 12.91 -19.87
N ARG A 77 20.66 14.15 -19.99
CA ARG A 77 21.29 15.17 -20.84
C ARG A 77 22.64 15.57 -20.29
N TRP A 78 22.73 15.84 -19.00
CA TRP A 78 23.99 16.14 -18.35
C TRP A 78 25.02 15.02 -18.51
N ARG A 79 24.65 13.76 -18.31
CA ARG A 79 25.54 12.62 -18.50
C ARG A 79 26.02 12.48 -19.95
N ALA A 80 25.12 12.66 -20.92
CA ALA A 80 25.48 12.65 -22.32
C ALA A 80 26.46 13.79 -22.69
N VAL A 81 26.22 15.00 -22.20
CA VAL A 81 27.12 16.17 -22.40
C VAL A 81 28.48 15.90 -21.75
N ARG A 82 28.51 15.34 -20.53
CA ARG A 82 29.74 14.96 -19.85
C ARG A 82 30.50 13.85 -20.60
N LYS A 83 29.81 12.84 -21.16
CA LYS A 83 30.40 11.78 -21.98
C LYS A 83 30.95 12.32 -23.31
N LEU A 84 30.35 13.40 -23.85
CA LEU A 84 30.85 14.10 -25.03
C LEU A 84 32.07 15.01 -24.76
N GLY A 85 32.41 15.26 -23.50
CA GLY A 85 33.50 16.14 -23.11
C GLY A 85 33.21 17.63 -23.39
N LEU A 86 31.92 18.04 -23.41
CA LEU A 86 31.56 19.45 -23.56
C LEU A 86 31.75 20.19 -22.23
N ASP A 87 32.27 21.43 -22.31
CA ASP A 87 32.60 22.23 -21.13
C ASP A 87 31.37 22.82 -20.46
N HIS A 88 30.33 23.16 -21.22
CA HIS A 88 29.14 23.84 -20.73
C HIS A 88 27.85 23.15 -21.18
N ILE A 89 26.79 23.34 -20.38
CA ILE A 89 25.45 22.87 -20.70
C ILE A 89 24.41 23.98 -20.42
N PRO A 90 23.43 24.21 -21.33
CA PRO A 90 22.35 25.13 -21.06
C PRO A 90 21.48 24.66 -19.93
N ALA A 91 21.30 25.49 -18.91
CA ALA A 91 20.56 25.17 -17.70
C ALA A 91 19.68 26.35 -17.26
N ILE A 92 18.56 26.04 -16.65
CA ILE A 92 17.70 26.97 -15.92
C ILE A 92 18.00 26.82 -14.44
N VAL A 93 18.43 27.91 -13.80
CA VAL A 93 18.69 27.94 -12.35
C VAL A 93 17.42 28.37 -11.63
N ARG A 94 16.92 27.51 -10.74
CA ARG A 94 15.75 27.82 -9.91
C ARG A 94 16.04 27.59 -8.44
N GLU A 95 15.42 28.36 -7.59
CA GLU A 95 15.44 28.15 -6.14
C GLU A 95 14.42 27.07 -5.78
N PHE A 96 14.90 25.94 -5.30
CA PHE A 96 14.08 24.85 -4.75
C PHE A 96 14.58 24.49 -3.36
N ASN A 97 13.66 24.35 -2.42
CA ASN A 97 13.98 23.70 -1.15
C ASN A 97 14.08 22.17 -1.32
N ASP A 98 14.58 21.48 -0.31
CA ASP A 98 14.80 20.02 -0.38
C ASP A 98 13.50 19.24 -0.62
N SER A 99 12.39 19.66 -0.02
CA SER A 99 11.07 19.05 -0.20
C SER A 99 10.58 19.18 -1.65
N GLN A 100 10.75 20.36 -2.25
CA GLN A 100 10.39 20.59 -3.66
C GLN A 100 11.27 19.76 -4.61
N ALA A 101 12.58 19.74 -4.38
CA ALA A 101 13.51 18.95 -5.19
C ALA A 101 13.19 17.45 -5.15
N ALA A 102 12.94 16.92 -3.95
CA ALA A 102 12.52 15.52 -3.77
C ALA A 102 11.20 15.21 -4.48
N SER A 103 10.24 16.14 -4.43
CA SER A 103 8.94 15.96 -5.09
C SER A 103 9.04 15.91 -6.60
N ILE A 104 9.86 16.79 -7.19
CA ILE A 104 10.08 16.80 -8.65
C ILE A 104 10.66 15.46 -9.08
N ALA A 105 11.67 14.96 -8.36
CA ALA A 105 12.27 13.66 -8.65
C ALA A 105 11.27 12.49 -8.51
N LEU A 106 10.40 12.52 -7.49
CA LEU A 106 9.35 11.52 -7.31
C LEU A 106 8.30 11.57 -8.42
N ILE A 107 7.88 12.77 -8.84
CA ILE A 107 6.89 12.96 -9.91
C ILE A 107 7.47 12.56 -11.27
N GLU A 108 8.73 12.93 -11.56
CA GLU A 108 9.42 12.48 -12.77
C GLU A 108 9.45 10.95 -12.84
N ASN A 109 9.84 10.32 -11.73
CA ASN A 109 9.87 8.87 -11.64
C ASN A 109 8.47 8.26 -11.81
N LEU A 110 7.43 8.86 -11.21
CA LEU A 110 6.04 8.40 -11.31
C LEU A 110 5.47 8.46 -12.75
N GLN A 111 6.03 9.31 -13.60
CA GLN A 111 5.64 9.45 -15.01
C GLN A 111 6.34 8.43 -15.94
N ARG A 112 7.20 7.59 -15.40
CA ARG A 112 7.89 6.56 -16.19
C ARG A 112 6.92 5.44 -16.57
N GLU A 113 7.08 4.95 -17.80
CA GLU A 113 6.39 3.73 -18.23
C GLU A 113 6.95 2.50 -17.52
N GLY A 114 6.10 1.56 -17.20
CA GLY A 114 6.49 0.26 -16.65
C GLY A 114 6.69 0.21 -15.14
N LEU A 115 6.33 1.25 -14.38
CA LEU A 115 6.32 1.18 -12.91
C LEU A 115 5.41 0.06 -12.41
N THR A 116 5.87 -0.64 -11.39
CA THR A 116 5.05 -1.60 -10.68
C THR A 116 4.08 -0.89 -9.74
N SER A 117 3.00 -1.58 -9.36
CA SER A 117 2.02 -1.03 -8.42
C SER A 117 2.61 -0.71 -7.05
N ILE A 118 3.66 -1.40 -6.63
CA ILE A 118 4.39 -1.13 -5.38
C ILE A 118 5.24 0.14 -5.50
N GLU A 119 5.95 0.32 -6.61
CA GLU A 119 6.74 1.55 -6.83
C GLU A 119 5.86 2.79 -6.86
N GLU A 120 4.69 2.72 -7.54
CA GLU A 120 3.70 3.81 -7.50
C GLU A 120 3.21 4.06 -6.06
N ALA A 121 2.90 3.01 -5.31
CA ALA A 121 2.41 3.13 -3.94
C ALA A 121 3.45 3.80 -3.01
N VAL A 122 4.73 3.43 -3.12
CA VAL A 122 5.83 4.04 -2.38
C VAL A 122 5.99 5.51 -2.75
N ALA A 123 5.88 5.85 -4.05
CA ALA A 123 5.96 7.24 -4.49
C ALA A 123 4.80 8.08 -3.94
N TYR A 124 3.56 7.55 -3.95
CA TYR A 124 2.41 8.24 -3.37
C TYR A 124 2.55 8.46 -1.87
N GLN A 125 2.98 7.43 -1.12
CA GLN A 125 3.21 7.57 0.32
C GLN A 125 4.26 8.64 0.62
N LYS A 126 5.40 8.62 -0.08
CA LYS A 126 6.45 9.64 0.08
C LYS A 126 5.95 11.06 -0.24
N LEU A 127 5.12 11.25 -1.26
CA LEU A 127 4.54 12.56 -1.58
C LEU A 127 3.57 13.05 -0.49
N ILE A 128 2.79 12.14 0.09
CA ILE A 128 1.90 12.44 1.22
C ILE A 128 2.71 12.89 2.43
N ASP A 129 3.74 12.12 2.80
CA ASP A 129 4.57 12.39 3.98
C ASP A 129 5.36 13.70 3.83
N LEU A 130 5.93 13.93 2.63
CA LEU A 130 6.77 15.09 2.34
C LEU A 130 6.00 16.42 2.39
N HIS A 131 4.74 16.40 1.99
CA HIS A 131 3.89 17.60 1.90
C HIS A 131 2.74 17.63 2.91
N GLN A 132 2.67 16.66 3.81
CA GLN A 132 1.59 16.52 4.80
C GLN A 132 0.20 16.56 4.14
N LEU A 133 0.07 15.87 2.99
CA LEU A 133 -1.17 15.85 2.20
C LEU A 133 -2.12 14.77 2.70
N THR A 134 -3.42 14.97 2.43
CA THR A 134 -4.38 13.87 2.45
C THR A 134 -4.33 13.08 1.15
N GLN A 135 -4.78 11.81 1.17
CA GLN A 135 -4.90 11.00 -0.04
C GLN A 135 -5.80 11.66 -1.10
N GLU A 136 -6.85 12.36 -0.66
CA GLU A 136 -7.76 13.09 -1.52
C GLU A 136 -7.05 14.28 -2.21
N SER A 137 -6.30 15.08 -1.44
CA SER A 137 -5.53 16.20 -1.98
C SER A 137 -4.47 15.73 -2.98
N LEU A 138 -3.77 14.61 -2.69
CA LEU A 138 -2.83 14.01 -3.63
C LEU A 138 -3.53 13.53 -4.90
N ALA A 139 -4.68 12.86 -4.78
CA ALA A 139 -5.47 12.37 -5.91
C ALA A 139 -5.89 13.50 -6.84
N GLN A 140 -6.43 14.59 -6.28
CA GLN A 140 -6.80 15.79 -7.02
C GLN A 140 -5.60 16.39 -7.78
N ARG A 141 -4.43 16.50 -7.11
CA ARG A 141 -3.20 17.02 -7.70
C ARG A 141 -2.67 16.14 -8.85
N LEU A 142 -2.83 14.81 -8.73
CA LEU A 142 -2.38 13.86 -9.74
C LEU A 142 -3.43 13.60 -10.84
N GLY A 143 -4.63 14.18 -10.75
CA GLY A 143 -5.73 13.92 -11.67
C GLY A 143 -6.22 12.47 -11.60
N LYS A 144 -6.13 11.85 -10.42
CA LYS A 144 -6.57 10.48 -10.15
C LYS A 144 -7.73 10.48 -9.15
N SER A 145 -8.46 9.37 -9.06
CA SER A 145 -9.46 9.22 -7.99
C SER A 145 -8.78 8.94 -6.65
N GLN A 146 -9.38 9.41 -5.55
CA GLN A 146 -8.90 9.10 -4.19
C GLN A 146 -8.85 7.58 -3.96
N SER A 147 -9.83 6.83 -4.47
CA SER A 147 -9.86 5.37 -4.36
C SER A 147 -8.68 4.69 -5.08
N THR A 148 -8.20 5.26 -6.19
CA THR A 148 -7.00 4.76 -6.89
C THR A 148 -5.76 4.91 -6.01
N ILE A 149 -5.56 6.08 -5.41
CA ILE A 149 -4.43 6.35 -4.51
C ILE A 149 -4.52 5.45 -3.26
N ALA A 150 -5.68 5.37 -2.62
CA ALA A 150 -5.91 4.54 -1.44
C ALA A 150 -5.62 3.05 -1.72
N ASN A 151 -6.12 2.51 -2.84
CA ASN A 151 -5.88 1.13 -3.22
C ASN A 151 -4.40 0.82 -3.43
N LYS A 152 -3.66 1.73 -4.06
CA LYS A 152 -2.21 1.58 -4.24
C LYS A 152 -1.48 1.58 -2.89
N ILE A 153 -1.73 2.58 -2.05
CA ILE A 153 -1.08 2.70 -0.72
C ILE A 153 -1.37 1.48 0.16
N ARG A 154 -2.58 0.93 0.13
CA ARG A 154 -2.92 -0.28 0.87
C ARG A 154 -2.05 -1.49 0.51
N LEU A 155 -1.51 -1.56 -0.72
CA LEU A 155 -0.61 -2.65 -1.11
C LEU A 155 0.67 -2.68 -0.27
N LEU A 156 1.10 -1.56 0.30
CA LEU A 156 2.27 -1.48 1.18
C LEU A 156 2.09 -2.25 2.50
N GLN A 157 0.84 -2.53 2.89
CA GLN A 157 0.50 -3.29 4.09
C GLN A 157 0.66 -4.81 3.90
N LEU A 158 0.85 -5.27 2.66
CA LEU A 158 1.02 -6.69 2.36
C LEU A 158 2.40 -7.20 2.83
N PRO A 159 2.49 -8.48 3.20
CA PRO A 159 3.77 -9.14 3.48
C PRO A 159 4.77 -9.01 2.33
N GLU A 160 6.06 -9.02 2.65
CA GLU A 160 7.14 -8.85 1.67
C GLU A 160 7.08 -9.89 0.54
N GLY A 161 6.72 -11.14 0.83
CA GLY A 161 6.58 -12.19 -0.19
C GLY A 161 5.53 -11.85 -1.25
N ILE A 162 4.42 -11.21 -0.86
CA ILE A 162 3.37 -10.79 -1.80
C ILE A 162 3.82 -9.57 -2.59
N LYS A 163 4.49 -8.61 -1.94
CA LYS A 163 5.06 -7.43 -2.62
C LYS A 163 6.10 -7.85 -3.66
N ALA A 164 6.96 -8.81 -3.33
CA ALA A 164 7.93 -9.37 -4.27
C ALA A 164 7.24 -10.03 -5.48
N ALA A 165 6.22 -10.88 -5.25
CA ALA A 165 5.47 -11.51 -6.33
C ALA A 165 4.75 -10.50 -7.24
N LEU A 166 4.29 -9.38 -6.68
CA LEU A 166 3.68 -8.29 -7.43
C LEU A 166 4.72 -7.50 -8.25
N MET A 167 5.91 -7.25 -7.68
CA MET A 167 7.02 -6.60 -8.39
C MET A 167 7.57 -7.47 -9.53
N GLU A 168 7.64 -8.78 -9.33
CA GLU A 168 8.01 -9.76 -10.35
C GLU A 168 6.90 -10.04 -11.38
N ARG A 169 5.73 -9.39 -11.23
CA ARG A 169 4.55 -9.57 -12.09
C ARG A 169 3.99 -11.00 -12.13
N LYS A 170 4.30 -11.83 -11.13
CA LYS A 170 3.71 -13.17 -10.94
C LYS A 170 2.22 -13.10 -10.61
N ILE A 171 1.81 -12.01 -9.96
CA ILE A 171 0.41 -11.71 -9.67
C ILE A 171 0.06 -10.29 -10.11
N SER A 172 -1.22 -10.03 -10.40
CA SER A 172 -1.70 -8.69 -10.72
C SER A 172 -2.06 -7.90 -9.45
N GLU A 173 -2.17 -6.58 -9.59
CA GLU A 173 -2.65 -5.70 -8.51
C GLU A 173 -4.02 -6.14 -7.95
N ARG A 174 -4.92 -6.64 -8.81
CA ARG A 174 -6.24 -7.12 -8.39
C ARG A 174 -6.14 -8.35 -7.49
N HIS A 175 -5.23 -9.28 -7.78
CA HIS A 175 -4.94 -10.41 -6.89
C HIS A 175 -4.42 -9.92 -5.53
N ALA A 176 -3.45 -9.03 -5.53
CA ALA A 176 -2.88 -8.45 -4.30
C ALA A 176 -3.95 -7.74 -3.44
N ARG A 177 -4.86 -6.99 -4.08
CA ARG A 177 -5.99 -6.36 -3.39
C ARG A 177 -6.97 -7.37 -2.77
N ALA A 178 -7.22 -8.48 -3.44
CA ALA A 178 -8.04 -9.54 -2.87
C ALA A 178 -7.39 -10.16 -1.62
N LEU A 179 -6.06 -10.37 -1.64
CA LEU A 179 -5.28 -10.88 -0.51
C LEU A 179 -5.34 -9.96 0.73
N LEU A 180 -5.39 -8.63 0.54
CA LEU A 180 -5.54 -7.66 1.65
C LEU A 180 -6.78 -7.88 2.51
N SER A 181 -7.77 -8.58 2.01
CA SER A 181 -9.00 -8.83 2.74
C SER A 181 -8.93 -10.03 3.69
N LEU A 182 -7.82 -10.79 3.69
CA LEU A 182 -7.55 -11.85 4.65
C LEU A 182 -6.90 -11.29 5.92
N ASP A 183 -7.33 -11.78 7.09
CA ASP A 183 -6.98 -11.22 8.39
C ASP A 183 -5.56 -11.57 8.88
N THR A 184 -4.95 -12.62 8.33
CA THR A 184 -3.63 -13.10 8.78
C THR A 184 -2.65 -13.26 7.64
N GLU A 185 -1.38 -12.95 7.91
CA GLU A 185 -0.29 -13.13 6.95
C GLU A 185 -0.17 -14.58 6.46
N GLU A 186 -0.38 -15.55 7.35
CA GLU A 186 -0.31 -16.98 7.01
C GLU A 186 -1.34 -17.34 5.92
N LEU A 187 -2.58 -16.86 6.03
CA LEU A 187 -3.62 -17.08 5.03
C LEU A 187 -3.32 -16.36 3.73
N GLN A 188 -2.77 -15.15 3.81
CA GLN A 188 -2.37 -14.37 2.65
C GLN A 188 -1.26 -15.10 1.88
N MET A 189 -0.21 -15.58 2.56
CA MET A 189 0.89 -16.33 1.94
C MET A 189 0.45 -17.70 1.39
N LYS A 190 -0.44 -18.38 2.11
CA LYS A 190 -1.02 -19.64 1.63
C LYS A 190 -1.80 -19.46 0.34
N LEU A 191 -2.65 -18.42 0.27
CA LEU A 191 -3.42 -18.14 -0.93
C LEU A 191 -2.52 -17.63 -2.07
N LEU A 192 -1.46 -16.88 -1.78
CA LEU A 192 -0.45 -16.51 -2.77
C LEU A 192 0.15 -17.76 -3.44
N ALA A 193 0.55 -18.76 -2.66
CA ALA A 193 1.07 -20.01 -3.20
C ALA A 193 0.05 -20.71 -4.12
N GLU A 194 -1.24 -20.78 -3.71
CA GLU A 194 -2.32 -21.34 -4.53
C GLU A 194 -2.53 -20.56 -5.83
N ILE A 195 -2.45 -19.21 -5.79
CA ILE A 195 -2.60 -18.37 -6.98
C ILE A 195 -1.50 -18.67 -7.99
N ILE A 196 -0.25 -18.80 -7.54
CA ILE A 196 0.90 -19.04 -8.41
C ILE A 196 0.88 -20.48 -8.95
N GLU A 197 0.64 -21.47 -8.08
CA GLU A 197 0.67 -22.89 -8.44
C GLU A 197 -0.46 -23.26 -9.42
N LYS A 198 -1.67 -22.72 -9.21
CA LYS A 198 -2.88 -23.05 -9.96
C LYS A 198 -3.26 -22.01 -11.01
N GLU A 199 -2.44 -20.99 -11.20
CA GLU A 199 -2.67 -19.87 -12.12
C GLU A 199 -4.09 -19.27 -11.98
N LEU A 200 -4.54 -19.05 -10.71
CA LEU A 200 -5.89 -18.59 -10.44
C LEU A 200 -6.11 -17.19 -11.03
N ASN A 201 -7.23 -17.00 -11.71
CA ASN A 201 -7.66 -15.67 -12.13
C ASN A 201 -8.24 -14.87 -10.93
N VAL A 202 -8.49 -13.57 -11.15
CA VAL A 202 -8.97 -12.66 -10.10
C VAL A 202 -10.28 -13.17 -9.47
N LYS A 203 -11.24 -13.62 -10.26
CA LYS A 203 -12.54 -14.10 -9.77
C LYS A 203 -12.40 -15.36 -8.92
N GLN A 204 -11.54 -16.29 -9.33
CA GLN A 204 -11.22 -17.48 -8.54
C GLN A 204 -10.53 -17.14 -7.24
N THR A 205 -9.60 -16.18 -7.27
CA THR A 205 -8.93 -15.66 -6.06
C THR A 205 -9.93 -15.05 -5.08
N GLU A 206 -10.87 -14.23 -5.54
CA GLU A 206 -11.92 -13.65 -4.72
C GLU A 206 -12.83 -14.72 -4.09
N ALA A 207 -13.19 -15.76 -4.84
CA ALA A 207 -13.94 -16.89 -4.32
C ALA A 207 -13.17 -17.66 -3.24
N ARG A 208 -11.84 -17.85 -3.41
CA ARG A 208 -10.99 -18.48 -2.39
C ARG A 208 -10.86 -17.61 -1.13
N VAL A 209 -10.76 -16.29 -1.28
CA VAL A 209 -10.80 -15.35 -0.15
C VAL A 209 -12.10 -15.50 0.64
N ALA A 210 -13.26 -15.54 -0.03
CA ALA A 210 -14.55 -15.75 0.61
C ALA A 210 -14.58 -17.06 1.39
N PHE A 211 -14.12 -18.16 0.78
CA PHE A 211 -14.04 -19.49 1.42
C PHE A 211 -13.17 -19.47 2.69
N TYR A 212 -11.98 -18.82 2.64
CA TYR A 212 -11.10 -18.74 3.81
C TYR A 212 -11.72 -17.90 4.93
N LYS A 213 -12.42 -16.82 4.61
CA LYS A 213 -13.16 -16.01 5.61
C LYS A 213 -14.29 -16.76 6.29
N GLU A 214 -15.06 -17.55 5.53
CA GLU A 214 -16.12 -18.39 6.11
C GLU A 214 -15.54 -19.48 7.00
N SER A 215 -14.49 -20.17 6.55
CA SER A 215 -13.82 -21.21 7.33
C SER A 215 -13.20 -20.65 8.63
N SER A 216 -12.73 -19.42 8.63
CA SER A 216 -12.22 -18.72 9.82
C SER A 216 -13.35 -18.39 10.82
N LYS A 217 -14.54 -18.02 10.34
CA LYS A 217 -15.70 -17.76 11.19
C LYS A 217 -16.23 -19.01 11.86
N ILE A 218 -16.24 -20.14 11.16
CA ILE A 218 -16.69 -21.43 11.69
C ILE A 218 -15.77 -21.92 12.80
N LYS A 219 -14.47 -21.67 12.73
CA LYS A 219 -13.52 -21.99 13.82
C LYS A 219 -13.70 -21.13 15.08
N LYS A 220 -14.44 -20.03 15.01
CA LYS A 220 -14.81 -19.20 16.17
C LYS A 220 -16.15 -19.60 16.81
N SER A 221 -16.84 -20.67 16.35
CA SER A 221 -17.87 -21.27 17.18
C SER A 221 -17.18 -21.77 18.45
N LYS A 222 -17.38 -21.07 19.56
CA LYS A 222 -16.93 -21.48 20.88
C LYS A 222 -17.27 -22.95 21.04
N ARG A 223 -16.26 -23.83 21.08
CA ARG A 223 -16.41 -25.05 21.88
C ARG A 223 -16.84 -24.53 23.24
N ILE A 224 -18.11 -24.73 23.56
CA ILE A 224 -18.60 -24.60 24.92
C ILE A 224 -17.86 -25.72 25.64
N SER A 225 -16.72 -25.38 26.23
CA SER A 225 -16.09 -26.22 27.22
C SER A 225 -17.12 -26.25 28.36
N PHE A 226 -17.80 -27.35 28.46
CA PHE A 226 -18.53 -27.67 29.68
C PHE A 226 -17.46 -27.81 30.76
N THR A 227 -17.06 -26.70 31.34
CA THR A 227 -16.42 -26.70 32.63
C THR A 227 -17.38 -27.45 33.55
N LYS A 228 -16.82 -28.31 34.43
CA LYS A 228 -17.53 -29.01 35.51
C LYS A 228 -18.06 -27.97 36.52
N ASP A 229 -18.90 -27.05 36.07
CA ASP A 229 -19.48 -26.02 36.90
C ASP A 229 -20.84 -26.53 37.36
N VAL A 230 -20.86 -27.05 38.59
CA VAL A 230 -22.05 -27.54 39.27
C VAL A 230 -23.19 -26.51 39.21
N ARG A 231 -22.86 -25.20 39.27
CA ARG A 231 -23.85 -24.13 39.18
C ARG A 231 -24.57 -24.10 37.84
N LEU A 232 -23.84 -24.35 36.73
CA LEU A 232 -24.43 -24.37 35.38
C LEU A 232 -25.39 -25.58 35.27
N ALA A 233 -25.00 -26.74 35.79
CA ALA A 233 -25.84 -27.94 35.82
C ALA A 233 -27.13 -27.72 36.64
N LEU A 234 -27.01 -27.16 37.85
CA LEU A 234 -28.14 -26.84 38.73
C LEU A 234 -29.08 -25.81 38.07
N ASN A 235 -28.55 -24.74 37.46
CA ASN A 235 -29.38 -23.74 36.78
C ASN A 235 -30.12 -24.35 35.59
N THR A 236 -29.50 -25.24 34.82
CA THR A 236 -30.16 -25.92 33.70
C THR A 236 -31.28 -26.81 34.15
N ILE A 237 -31.09 -27.57 35.27
CA ILE A 237 -32.12 -28.42 35.87
C ILE A 237 -33.27 -27.55 36.38
N ARG A 238 -32.99 -26.48 37.12
CA ARG A 238 -34.04 -25.56 37.63
C ARG A 238 -34.85 -24.96 36.50
N GLN A 239 -34.21 -24.48 35.45
CA GLN A 239 -34.88 -23.92 34.29
C GLN A 239 -35.77 -24.93 33.56
N SER A 240 -35.33 -26.20 33.51
CA SER A 240 -36.16 -27.29 32.96
C SER A 240 -37.39 -27.59 33.84
N ILE A 241 -37.22 -27.58 35.16
CA ILE A 241 -38.31 -27.76 36.12
C ILE A 241 -39.35 -26.62 36.00
N ASP A 242 -38.88 -25.37 35.95
CA ASP A 242 -39.73 -24.18 35.77
C ASP A 242 -40.52 -24.25 34.46
N MET A 243 -39.88 -24.69 33.39
CA MET A 243 -40.53 -24.84 32.07
C MET A 243 -41.64 -25.89 32.09
N VAL A 244 -41.43 -26.99 32.80
CA VAL A 244 -42.44 -28.07 32.95
C VAL A 244 -43.57 -27.64 33.90
N SER A 245 -43.26 -26.94 34.99
CA SER A 245 -44.25 -26.37 35.91
C SER A 245 -45.11 -25.33 35.20
N GLY A 246 -44.50 -24.49 34.33
CA GLY A 246 -45.22 -23.52 33.49
C GLY A 246 -46.15 -24.15 32.46
N SER A 247 -46.02 -25.44 32.14
CA SER A 247 -46.89 -26.21 31.26
C SER A 247 -48.19 -26.70 31.97
N GLY A 248 -48.38 -26.39 33.28
CA GLY A 248 -49.57 -26.72 34.05
C GLY A 248 -49.48 -28.06 34.79
N LEU A 249 -48.29 -28.67 34.93
CA LEU A 249 -48.06 -29.81 35.76
C LEU A 249 -47.65 -29.37 37.17
N ASP A 250 -48.38 -29.87 38.23
CA ASP A 250 -48.07 -29.59 39.62
C ASP A 250 -46.88 -30.44 40.08
N ILE A 251 -45.65 -29.88 39.95
CA ILE A 251 -44.41 -30.57 40.31
C ILE A 251 -43.96 -30.09 41.68
N LYS A 252 -43.68 -30.99 42.59
CA LYS A 252 -43.04 -30.69 43.86
C LYS A 252 -41.56 -31.03 43.79
N THR A 253 -40.71 -30.06 44.12
CA THR A 253 -39.26 -30.23 44.13
C THR A 253 -38.71 -30.06 45.53
N LYS A 254 -37.71 -30.89 45.90
CA LYS A 254 -36.94 -30.77 47.12
C LYS A 254 -35.47 -30.74 46.74
N GLU A 255 -34.73 -29.72 47.17
CA GLU A 255 -33.29 -29.60 46.97
C GLU A 255 -32.56 -29.77 48.31
N GLU A 256 -31.54 -30.57 48.33
CA GLU A 256 -30.65 -30.76 49.50
C GLU A 256 -29.20 -30.65 49.05
N ASP A 257 -28.41 -29.87 49.81
CA ASP A 257 -26.97 -29.64 49.59
C ASP A 257 -26.21 -30.49 50.61
N HIS A 258 -25.48 -31.48 50.11
CA HIS A 258 -24.62 -32.35 50.90
C HIS A 258 -23.15 -31.99 50.68
N GLU A 259 -22.25 -32.46 51.55
CA GLU A 259 -20.83 -32.15 51.46
C GLU A 259 -20.16 -32.61 50.14
N ASP A 260 -20.67 -33.70 49.55
CA ASP A 260 -20.08 -34.35 48.38
C ASP A 260 -20.96 -34.29 47.11
N HIS A 261 -22.23 -33.94 47.23
CA HIS A 261 -23.17 -33.87 46.10
C HIS A 261 -24.37 -32.96 46.37
N TYR A 262 -25.04 -32.57 45.31
CA TYR A 262 -26.34 -31.88 45.30
C TYR A 262 -27.42 -32.89 44.95
N GLU A 263 -28.46 -33.04 45.81
CA GLU A 263 -29.61 -33.87 45.53
C GLU A 263 -30.84 -33.04 45.14
N ILE A 264 -31.46 -33.37 44.02
CA ILE A 264 -32.70 -32.76 43.57
C ILE A 264 -33.73 -33.86 43.36
N VAL A 265 -34.76 -33.89 44.22
CA VAL A 265 -35.88 -34.86 44.14
C VAL A 265 -37.07 -34.15 43.47
N ILE A 266 -37.54 -34.73 42.37
CA ILE A 266 -38.66 -34.19 41.60
C ILE A 266 -39.83 -35.16 41.69
N HIS A 267 -40.97 -34.73 42.25
CA HIS A 267 -42.20 -35.48 42.31
C HIS A 267 -43.18 -35.05 41.23
N ILE A 268 -43.42 -35.92 40.26
CA ILE A 268 -44.37 -35.69 39.17
C ILE A 268 -45.61 -36.53 39.41
N PRO A 269 -46.80 -35.91 39.65
CA PRO A 269 -48.02 -36.67 39.90
C PRO A 269 -48.48 -37.37 38.62
N LYS A 270 -48.79 -38.67 38.73
CA LYS A 270 -49.48 -39.44 37.67
C LYS A 270 -50.95 -39.01 37.66
N ARG A 271 -51.41 -38.42 36.53
CA ARG A 271 -52.88 -38.31 36.38
C ARG A 271 -53.49 -39.71 36.44
N LYS A 272 -54.48 -39.90 37.34
CA LYS A 272 -55.38 -41.04 37.32
C LYS A 272 -56.36 -40.87 36.17
#